data_40efcd5617634fa27cf00fd1383b160f
#
_entry.id   40efcd5617634fa27cf00fd1383b160f
#
_cell.length_a   1.000
_cell.length_b   1.000
_cell.length_c   1.000
_cell.angle_alpha   90.00
_cell.angle_beta   90.00
_cell.angle_gamma   90.00
#
_symmetry.space_group_name_H-M   'P 1'
#
loop_
_entity.id
_entity.type
_entity.pdbx_description
1 polymer ?
#
loop_
_entity_poly.entity_id
_entity_poly.type
_entity_poly.pdbx_seq_one_letter_code
_entity_poly.pdbx_strand_id
1 'polypeptide(L)'
;MMMKCFSGLMLGLCFLPLLMVGQELPDVTSVAADLEVPVMVMDGPGAGKRVRAVTTGWEGTEVHHALWLPPEWKRTSKWPVVVELAGNGGYKNKYGDVCDGSVAGCRLGYGMSGGRGMIWVCAPFVEVAGDGAKRNAVKWWGDVEGTKRYLKATVAEVCERFGGDPERVVLAGFSRGSIGCHYIGLHDEAMSRLWRAFVCHSHFDGVVEKWPYQGADRGSALERLRRLGDRPEWISHEGGTGQTENYLKGTGVKGDWTFVAMPYRNHTDAWVLRPIPERARLRAWLTEALK
;
A
#
# COMPACT_ATOMS: atom_id res chain seq x y z
N MET A 1 60.45 26.95 -58.82
CA MET A 1 60.01 27.06 -57.43
C MET A 1 58.64 26.41 -57.35
N MET A 2 58.60 25.13 -56.95
CA MET A 2 57.40 24.27 -57.00
C MET A 2 56.68 24.31 -55.67
N MET A 3 55.42 24.80 -55.65
CA MET A 3 54.52 24.74 -54.50
C MET A 3 53.77 23.43 -54.55
N LYS A 4 53.95 22.59 -53.50
CA LYS A 4 53.17 21.36 -53.30
C LYS A 4 51.89 21.70 -52.53
N CYS A 5 50.71 21.44 -53.13
CA CYS A 5 49.44 21.46 -52.45
C CYS A 5 49.27 20.14 -51.63
N PHE A 6 49.05 20.26 -50.32
CA PHE A 6 48.59 19.18 -49.45
C PHE A 6 47.04 19.16 -49.40
N SER A 7 46.44 18.10 -49.93
CA SER A 7 45.01 17.87 -49.75
C SER A 7 44.82 17.11 -48.45
N GLY A 8 44.19 17.77 -47.46
CA GLY A 8 43.76 17.15 -46.21
C GLY A 8 42.41 16.42 -46.40
N LEU A 9 42.41 15.12 -46.22
CA LEU A 9 41.20 14.29 -46.19
C LEU A 9 40.55 14.39 -44.81
N MET A 10 39.41 15.13 -44.69
CA MET A 10 38.59 15.10 -43.47
C MET A 10 37.75 13.84 -43.44
N LEU A 11 38.07 12.90 -42.54
CA LEU A 11 37.15 11.81 -42.17
C LEU A 11 36.06 12.35 -41.28
N GLY A 12 34.85 12.46 -41.82
CA GLY A 12 33.62 12.76 -41.02
C GLY A 12 33.23 11.53 -40.22
N LEU A 13 33.40 11.58 -38.89
CA LEU A 13 32.78 10.63 -37.97
C LEU A 13 31.26 10.85 -37.96
N CYS A 14 30.51 9.97 -38.63
CA CYS A 14 29.05 9.90 -38.44
C CYS A 14 28.78 9.31 -37.05
N PHE A 15 28.41 10.15 -36.09
CA PHE A 15 27.76 9.72 -34.85
C PHE A 15 26.33 9.27 -35.19
N LEU A 16 26.10 7.97 -35.30
CA LEU A 16 24.78 7.38 -35.26
C LEU A 16 24.25 7.56 -33.81
N PRO A 17 23.09 8.22 -33.60
CA PRO A 17 22.48 8.21 -32.28
C PRO A 17 22.09 6.78 -31.94
N LEU A 18 22.69 6.22 -30.90
CA LEU A 18 22.20 4.97 -30.28
C LEU A 18 20.79 5.31 -29.75
N LEU A 19 19.76 4.84 -30.46
CA LEU A 19 18.41 4.78 -29.93
C LEU A 19 18.47 3.83 -28.71
N MET A 20 18.53 4.40 -27.52
CA MET A 20 18.30 3.66 -26.28
C MET A 20 16.84 3.20 -26.34
N VAL A 21 16.62 2.02 -26.86
CA VAL A 21 15.36 1.29 -26.68
C VAL A 21 15.25 1.10 -25.17
N GLY A 22 14.33 1.82 -24.53
CA GLY A 22 14.07 1.69 -23.09
C GLY A 22 13.79 0.22 -22.78
N GLN A 23 14.71 -0.43 -22.07
CA GLN A 23 14.57 -1.83 -21.70
C GLN A 23 13.29 -1.97 -20.85
N GLU A 24 12.36 -2.80 -21.30
CA GLU A 24 11.12 -3.06 -20.53
C GLU A 24 11.52 -3.63 -19.16
N LEU A 25 10.92 -3.09 -18.08
CA LEU A 25 11.21 -3.56 -16.74
C LEU A 25 10.89 -5.06 -16.61
N PRO A 26 11.69 -5.81 -15.86
CA PRO A 26 11.49 -7.25 -15.65
C PRO A 26 10.15 -7.52 -14.97
N ASP A 27 9.68 -8.76 -15.14
CA ASP A 27 8.51 -9.27 -14.41
C ASP A 27 8.94 -9.69 -12.99
N VAL A 28 8.17 -9.28 -11.98
CA VAL A 28 8.45 -9.61 -10.59
C VAL A 28 8.35 -11.11 -10.32
N THR A 29 7.59 -11.86 -11.14
CA THR A 29 7.48 -13.33 -11.04
C THR A 29 8.73 -14.06 -11.44
N SER A 30 9.69 -13.38 -12.10
CA SER A 30 11.03 -13.93 -12.37
C SER A 30 11.82 -14.23 -11.08
N VAL A 31 11.46 -13.60 -9.98
CA VAL A 31 11.98 -13.92 -8.65
C VAL A 31 10.97 -14.80 -7.91
N ALA A 32 11.37 -16.04 -7.58
CA ALA A 32 10.48 -16.95 -6.83
C ALA A 32 10.08 -16.37 -5.48
N ALA A 33 8.83 -16.55 -5.09
CA ALA A 33 8.37 -16.17 -3.75
C ALA A 33 8.99 -17.12 -2.70
N ASP A 34 9.41 -16.56 -1.57
CA ASP A 34 9.89 -17.31 -0.39
C ASP A 34 8.90 -17.20 0.78
N LEU A 35 7.79 -16.46 0.58
CA LEU A 35 6.69 -16.34 1.51
C LEU A 35 5.37 -16.72 0.82
N GLU A 36 4.51 -17.39 1.58
CA GLU A 36 3.14 -17.71 1.20
C GLU A 36 2.18 -17.16 2.24
N VAL A 37 1.18 -16.41 1.80
CA VAL A 37 0.17 -15.86 2.70
C VAL A 37 -0.76 -16.99 3.17
N PRO A 38 -0.92 -17.19 4.49
CA PRO A 38 -1.82 -18.22 5.01
C PRO A 38 -3.25 -18.02 4.54
N VAL A 39 -3.91 -19.11 4.20
CA VAL A 39 -5.33 -19.12 3.84
C VAL A 39 -6.16 -18.59 5.02
N MET A 40 -7.15 -17.76 4.72
CA MET A 40 -8.09 -17.28 5.73
C MET A 40 -9.08 -18.39 6.09
N VAL A 41 -9.16 -18.71 7.38
CA VAL A 41 -10.04 -19.77 7.91
C VAL A 41 -11.18 -19.17 8.75
N MET A 42 -12.21 -19.98 9.01
CA MET A 42 -13.40 -19.59 9.79
C MET A 42 -13.27 -19.94 11.29
N ASP A 43 -12.05 -20.19 11.73
CA ASP A 43 -11.75 -20.51 13.12
C ASP A 43 -11.73 -19.28 14.03
N GLY A 44 -11.62 -19.51 15.36
CA GLY A 44 -11.30 -18.44 16.32
C GLY A 44 -9.85 -17.94 16.17
N PRO A 45 -9.60 -16.66 16.51
CA PRO A 45 -8.26 -16.09 16.48
C PRO A 45 -7.27 -16.82 17.37
N GLY A 46 -6.06 -17.03 16.88
CA GLY A 46 -4.98 -17.72 17.61
C GLY A 46 -3.63 -17.52 16.93
N ALA A 47 -2.55 -17.81 17.67
CA ALA A 47 -1.18 -17.71 17.17
C ALA A 47 -0.99 -18.54 15.89
N GLY A 48 -0.40 -17.96 14.86
CA GLY A 48 -0.17 -18.60 13.55
C GLY A 48 -1.43 -18.84 12.73
N LYS A 49 -2.55 -18.18 13.06
CA LYS A 49 -3.82 -18.30 12.30
C LYS A 49 -4.19 -16.98 11.62
N ARG A 50 -4.61 -17.08 10.35
CA ARG A 50 -5.28 -16.01 9.63
C ARG A 50 -6.77 -16.32 9.57
N VAL A 51 -7.58 -15.54 10.25
CA VAL A 51 -9.02 -15.84 10.42
C VAL A 51 -9.90 -14.75 9.81
N ARG A 52 -11.11 -15.15 9.38
CA ARG A 52 -12.18 -14.20 9.13
C ARG A 52 -12.71 -13.72 10.48
N ALA A 53 -12.65 -12.43 10.72
CA ALA A 53 -13.13 -11.82 11.95
C ALA A 53 -14.15 -10.71 11.66
N VAL A 54 -15.05 -10.49 12.60
CA VAL A 54 -16.05 -9.42 12.56
C VAL A 54 -15.86 -8.56 13.80
N THR A 55 -15.81 -7.26 13.61
CA THR A 55 -15.67 -6.29 14.72
C THR A 55 -16.97 -6.20 15.51
N THR A 56 -16.85 -6.08 16.81
CA THR A 56 -18.00 -5.90 17.73
C THR A 56 -18.91 -4.75 17.28
N GLY A 57 -20.22 -5.00 17.25
CA GLY A 57 -21.24 -4.07 16.73
C GLY A 57 -21.48 -4.17 15.22
N TRP A 58 -20.81 -5.11 14.54
CA TRP A 58 -21.02 -5.40 13.12
C TRP A 58 -21.51 -6.84 12.88
N GLU A 59 -21.84 -7.55 13.96
CA GLU A 59 -22.47 -8.87 13.89
C GLU A 59 -23.81 -8.77 13.13
N GLY A 60 -24.15 -9.81 12.40
CA GLY A 60 -25.36 -9.80 11.55
C GLY A 60 -25.20 -9.07 10.24
N THR A 61 -23.99 -8.55 9.94
CA THR A 61 -23.65 -8.03 8.62
C THR A 61 -22.66 -8.95 7.90
N GLU A 62 -22.45 -8.74 6.60
CA GLU A 62 -21.41 -9.45 5.84
C GLU A 62 -20.04 -8.75 5.93
N VAL A 63 -19.95 -7.62 6.62
CA VAL A 63 -18.69 -6.87 6.80
C VAL A 63 -17.75 -7.66 7.70
N HIS A 64 -16.54 -7.88 7.21
CA HIS A 64 -15.52 -8.63 7.93
C HIS A 64 -14.12 -8.20 7.52
N HIS A 65 -13.15 -8.48 8.36
CA HIS A 65 -11.72 -8.33 8.09
C HIS A 65 -11.00 -9.67 8.18
N ALA A 66 -9.80 -9.76 7.61
CA ALA A 66 -8.90 -10.85 7.92
C ALA A 66 -7.96 -10.41 9.06
N LEU A 67 -7.85 -11.24 10.09
CA LEU A 67 -6.95 -11.03 11.24
C LEU A 67 -5.88 -12.11 11.24
N TRP A 68 -4.61 -11.71 11.25
CA TRP A 68 -3.46 -12.56 11.45
C TRP A 68 -2.81 -12.27 12.81
N LEU A 69 -2.63 -13.29 13.62
CA LEU A 69 -1.82 -13.24 14.83
C LEU A 69 -0.53 -14.03 14.57
N PRO A 70 0.67 -13.43 14.77
CA PRO A 70 1.93 -14.10 14.44
C PRO A 70 2.13 -15.38 15.26
N PRO A 71 2.94 -16.36 14.80
CA PRO A 71 3.12 -17.64 15.50
C PRO A 71 3.56 -17.51 16.95
N GLU A 72 4.33 -16.47 17.27
CA GLU A 72 4.81 -16.14 18.61
C GLU A 72 3.85 -15.28 19.43
N TRP A 73 2.66 -14.99 18.91
CA TRP A 73 1.68 -14.14 19.58
C TRP A 73 1.31 -14.61 20.98
N LYS A 74 1.35 -13.66 21.92
CA LYS A 74 0.86 -13.81 23.30
C LYS A 74 0.00 -12.61 23.63
N ARG A 75 -1.18 -12.85 24.19
CA ARG A 75 -2.15 -11.80 24.56
C ARG A 75 -1.58 -10.77 25.53
N THR A 76 -0.64 -11.18 26.38
CA THR A 76 -0.01 -10.33 27.40
C THR A 76 1.09 -9.42 26.88
N SER A 77 1.51 -9.59 25.62
CA SER A 77 2.53 -8.77 24.97
C SER A 77 1.90 -7.63 24.18
N LYS A 78 2.67 -6.56 23.97
CA LYS A 78 2.31 -5.45 23.09
C LYS A 78 2.90 -5.66 21.70
N TRP A 79 2.04 -5.62 20.67
CA TRP A 79 2.39 -5.93 19.29
C TRP A 79 2.17 -4.72 18.40
N PRO A 80 3.12 -4.33 17.54
CA PRO A 80 2.83 -3.45 16.43
C PRO A 80 1.68 -4.02 15.57
N VAL A 81 0.89 -3.14 14.99
CA VAL A 81 -0.26 -3.52 14.15
C VAL A 81 -0.08 -2.95 12.76
N VAL A 82 -0.24 -3.78 11.74
CA VAL A 82 -0.41 -3.33 10.35
C VAL A 82 -1.87 -3.48 9.97
N VAL A 83 -2.50 -2.38 9.61
CA VAL A 83 -3.83 -2.36 8.99
C VAL A 83 -3.65 -2.16 7.50
N GLU A 84 -4.12 -3.10 6.69
CA GLU A 84 -3.98 -3.07 5.24
C GLU A 84 -5.31 -2.86 4.56
N LEU A 85 -5.32 -1.97 3.57
CA LEU A 85 -6.46 -1.69 2.69
C LEU A 85 -6.22 -2.31 1.31
N ALA A 86 -7.18 -3.09 0.83
CA ALA A 86 -7.10 -3.80 -0.44
C ALA A 86 -7.08 -2.87 -1.67
N GLY A 87 -6.46 -3.34 -2.75
CA GLY A 87 -6.55 -2.74 -4.08
C GLY A 87 -7.98 -2.74 -4.64
N ASN A 88 -8.17 -2.22 -5.85
CA ASN A 88 -9.48 -2.18 -6.51
C ASN A 88 -9.80 -3.51 -7.18
N GLY A 89 -10.97 -4.06 -6.89
CA GLY A 89 -11.40 -5.34 -7.43
C GLY A 89 -11.73 -5.31 -8.91
N GLY A 90 -11.61 -6.47 -9.55
CA GLY A 90 -11.81 -6.62 -10.98
C GLY A 90 -10.67 -6.06 -11.84
N TYR A 91 -9.52 -5.76 -11.24
CA TYR A 91 -8.33 -5.36 -11.97
C TYR A 91 -7.65 -6.55 -12.62
N LYS A 92 -7.26 -6.39 -13.88
CA LYS A 92 -6.43 -7.32 -14.63
C LYS A 92 -5.65 -6.55 -15.69
N ASN A 93 -4.38 -6.86 -15.91
CA ASN A 93 -3.57 -6.27 -16.94
C ASN A 93 -2.94 -7.32 -17.88
N LYS A 94 -2.24 -6.84 -18.91
CA LYS A 94 -1.56 -7.69 -19.91
C LYS A 94 -0.41 -8.53 -19.35
N TYR A 95 0.08 -8.22 -18.15
CA TYR A 95 1.17 -8.94 -17.48
C TYR A 95 0.67 -10.04 -16.54
N GLY A 96 -0.65 -10.25 -16.48
CA GLY A 96 -1.27 -11.25 -15.62
C GLY A 96 -1.49 -10.80 -14.17
N ASP A 97 -1.21 -9.53 -13.85
CA ASP A 97 -1.51 -9.00 -12.53
C ASP A 97 -3.03 -8.91 -12.33
N VAL A 98 -3.48 -9.36 -11.17
CA VAL A 98 -4.90 -9.37 -10.80
C VAL A 98 -5.09 -8.84 -9.39
N CYS A 99 -6.23 -8.16 -9.16
CA CYS A 99 -6.70 -7.79 -7.83
C CYS A 99 -8.20 -8.03 -7.75
N ASP A 100 -8.63 -8.80 -6.76
CA ASP A 100 -10.04 -9.11 -6.51
C ASP A 100 -10.73 -8.07 -5.61
N GLY A 101 -9.95 -7.22 -4.94
CA GLY A 101 -10.43 -6.18 -4.02
C GLY A 101 -10.87 -6.72 -2.66
N SER A 102 -10.70 -8.01 -2.39
CA SER A 102 -11.10 -8.64 -1.15
C SER A 102 -10.05 -8.51 -0.05
N VAL A 103 -10.48 -8.61 1.21
CA VAL A 103 -9.57 -8.70 2.36
C VAL A 103 -8.76 -10.00 2.35
N ALA A 104 -9.27 -11.04 1.70
CA ALA A 104 -8.56 -12.31 1.53
C ALA A 104 -7.37 -12.17 0.57
N GLY A 105 -7.48 -11.31 -0.45
CA GLY A 105 -6.45 -11.04 -1.45
C GLY A 105 -5.29 -10.18 -0.97
N CYS A 106 -5.39 -9.55 0.20
CA CYS A 106 -4.33 -8.73 0.79
C CYS A 106 -3.08 -9.56 1.11
N ARG A 107 -1.90 -8.95 0.94
CA ARG A 107 -0.62 -9.63 1.20
C ARG A 107 0.51 -8.69 1.65
N LEU A 108 0.29 -7.37 1.51
CA LEU A 108 1.32 -6.36 1.79
C LEU A 108 1.79 -6.44 3.26
N GLY A 109 0.88 -6.42 4.23
CA GLY A 109 1.22 -6.47 5.64
C GLY A 109 1.89 -7.79 6.06
N TYR A 110 1.50 -8.92 5.45
CA TYR A 110 2.19 -10.19 5.68
C TYR A 110 3.63 -10.16 5.19
N GLY A 111 3.85 -9.66 3.98
CA GLY A 111 5.19 -9.53 3.40
C GLY A 111 6.07 -8.52 4.14
N MET A 112 5.50 -7.41 4.62
CA MET A 112 6.19 -6.39 5.42
C MET A 112 6.78 -6.97 6.72
N SER A 113 6.04 -7.80 7.42
CA SER A 113 6.46 -8.43 8.67
C SER A 113 7.13 -9.80 8.50
N GLY A 114 6.98 -10.42 7.32
CA GLY A 114 7.32 -11.84 7.13
C GLY A 114 6.42 -12.78 7.94
N GLY A 115 5.21 -12.32 8.29
CA GLY A 115 4.27 -13.04 9.12
C GLY A 115 4.65 -13.14 10.59
N ARG A 116 5.62 -12.33 11.06
CA ARG A 116 6.15 -12.36 12.43
C ARG A 116 6.20 -10.97 13.06
N GLY A 117 6.21 -10.93 14.39
CA GLY A 117 6.46 -9.71 15.16
C GLY A 117 5.37 -8.65 15.11
N MET A 118 4.32 -8.86 14.34
CA MET A 118 3.23 -7.89 14.14
C MET A 118 1.88 -8.58 14.00
N ILE A 119 0.83 -7.94 14.52
CA ILE A 119 -0.55 -8.28 14.17
C ILE A 119 -0.85 -7.66 12.81
N TRP A 120 -1.50 -8.41 11.92
CA TRP A 120 -1.90 -7.92 10.61
C TRP A 120 -3.42 -8.01 10.42
N VAL A 121 -4.03 -6.90 10.07
CA VAL A 121 -5.46 -6.76 9.80
C VAL A 121 -5.66 -6.33 8.35
N CYS A 122 -6.35 -7.14 7.55
CA CYS A 122 -6.80 -6.68 6.23
C CYS A 122 -8.21 -6.13 6.38
N ALA A 123 -8.32 -4.82 6.44
CA ALA A 123 -9.58 -4.16 6.71
C ALA A 123 -10.39 -3.90 5.42
N PRO A 124 -11.73 -4.03 5.46
CA PRO A 124 -12.57 -3.77 4.30
C PRO A 124 -12.81 -2.28 4.11
N PHE A 125 -13.17 -1.90 2.90
CA PHE A 125 -14.09 -0.79 2.66
C PHE A 125 -15.51 -1.33 2.83
N VAL A 126 -16.41 -0.54 3.41
CA VAL A 126 -17.80 -0.92 3.68
C VAL A 126 -18.70 -0.41 2.57
N GLU A 127 -19.64 -1.21 2.09
CA GLU A 127 -20.73 -0.72 1.24
C GLU A 127 -22.09 -1.12 1.80
N VAL A 128 -23.10 -0.34 1.44
CA VAL A 128 -24.50 -0.66 1.67
C VAL A 128 -25.08 -1.08 0.32
N ALA A 129 -25.49 -2.33 0.22
CA ALA A 129 -26.13 -2.86 -0.99
C ALA A 129 -27.53 -2.27 -1.20
N GLY A 130 -28.09 -2.47 -2.39
CA GLY A 130 -29.41 -1.95 -2.72
C GLY A 130 -30.56 -2.50 -1.86
N ASP A 131 -30.37 -3.62 -1.21
CA ASP A 131 -31.27 -4.22 -0.20
C ASP A 131 -31.03 -3.74 1.23
N GLY A 132 -30.08 -2.81 1.42
CA GLY A 132 -29.70 -2.27 2.72
C GLY A 132 -28.66 -3.12 3.48
N ALA A 133 -28.27 -4.28 2.96
CA ALA A 133 -27.26 -5.13 3.59
C ALA A 133 -25.88 -4.44 3.57
N LYS A 134 -25.15 -4.55 4.69
CA LYS A 134 -23.78 -4.06 4.77
C LYS A 134 -22.80 -5.19 4.47
N ARG A 135 -21.86 -4.94 3.57
CA ARG A 135 -20.83 -5.91 3.15
C ARG A 135 -19.50 -5.24 2.79
N ASN A 136 -18.49 -6.05 2.49
CA ASN A 136 -17.21 -5.53 2.02
C ASN A 136 -17.34 -5.00 0.59
N ALA A 137 -16.94 -3.74 0.35
CA ALA A 137 -16.83 -3.16 -0.96
C ALA A 137 -15.55 -3.64 -1.66
N VAL A 138 -15.68 -4.32 -2.78
CA VAL A 138 -14.54 -4.78 -3.58
C VAL A 138 -14.05 -3.74 -4.60
N LYS A 139 -14.88 -2.71 -4.89
CA LYS A 139 -14.54 -1.60 -5.79
C LYS A 139 -14.79 -0.28 -5.10
N TRP A 140 -13.86 0.66 -5.28
CA TRP A 140 -13.90 2.03 -4.72
C TRP A 140 -14.23 2.04 -3.22
N TRP A 141 -14.99 3.04 -2.76
CA TRP A 141 -15.07 3.40 -1.35
C TRP A 141 -16.34 2.93 -0.65
N GLY A 142 -17.43 2.72 -1.41
CA GLY A 142 -18.73 2.42 -0.81
C GLY A 142 -19.18 3.49 0.20
N ASP A 143 -19.52 3.08 1.42
CA ASP A 143 -19.88 3.94 2.55
C ASP A 143 -18.60 4.36 3.30
N VAL A 144 -18.09 5.55 3.01
CA VAL A 144 -16.86 6.11 3.62
C VAL A 144 -17.02 6.25 5.14
N GLU A 145 -18.16 6.74 5.62
CA GLU A 145 -18.39 6.87 7.05
C GLU A 145 -18.53 5.52 7.75
N GLY A 146 -19.16 4.54 7.10
CA GLY A 146 -19.17 3.15 7.55
C GLY A 146 -17.78 2.56 7.65
N THR A 147 -16.94 2.77 6.63
CA THR A 147 -15.53 2.34 6.60
C THR A 147 -14.75 2.95 7.76
N LYS A 148 -14.87 4.25 8.00
CA LYS A 148 -14.21 4.94 9.12
C LYS A 148 -14.64 4.37 10.48
N ARG A 149 -15.96 4.16 10.67
CA ARG A 149 -16.47 3.56 11.91
C ARG A 149 -15.92 2.15 12.12
N TYR A 150 -15.91 1.33 11.06
CA TYR A 150 -15.37 -0.03 11.12
C TYR A 150 -13.89 -0.04 11.49
N LEU A 151 -13.07 0.77 10.79
CA LEU A 151 -11.63 0.87 11.06
C LEU A 151 -11.31 1.29 12.49
N LYS A 152 -11.98 2.33 13.00
CA LYS A 152 -11.79 2.78 14.38
C LYS A 152 -12.12 1.70 15.40
N ALA A 153 -13.26 1.04 15.22
CA ALA A 153 -13.68 -0.04 16.11
C ALA A 153 -12.73 -1.25 16.02
N THR A 154 -12.29 -1.62 14.81
CA THR A 154 -11.36 -2.73 14.61
C THR A 154 -10.01 -2.47 15.26
N VAL A 155 -9.43 -1.27 15.06
CA VAL A 155 -8.14 -0.91 15.69
C VAL A 155 -8.25 -0.94 17.21
N ALA A 156 -9.33 -0.36 17.78
CA ALA A 156 -9.57 -0.38 19.22
C ALA A 156 -9.68 -1.82 19.74
N GLU A 157 -10.47 -2.66 19.07
CA GLU A 157 -10.68 -4.07 19.46
C GLU A 157 -9.38 -4.88 19.36
N VAL A 158 -8.58 -4.67 18.32
CA VAL A 158 -7.27 -5.36 18.15
C VAL A 158 -6.31 -4.95 19.27
N CYS A 159 -6.28 -3.69 19.64
CA CYS A 159 -5.43 -3.22 20.75
C CYS A 159 -5.89 -3.78 22.09
N GLU A 160 -7.20 -3.80 22.36
CA GLU A 160 -7.75 -4.26 23.64
C GLU A 160 -7.70 -5.79 23.80
N ARG A 161 -8.17 -6.53 22.77
CA ARG A 161 -8.35 -7.98 22.88
C ARG A 161 -7.13 -8.80 22.50
N PHE A 162 -6.32 -8.31 21.57
CA PHE A 162 -5.18 -9.05 21.02
C PHE A 162 -3.82 -8.46 21.37
N GLY A 163 -3.76 -7.40 22.20
CA GLY A 163 -2.51 -6.79 22.64
C GLY A 163 -1.85 -5.92 21.58
N GLY A 164 -2.59 -5.41 20.60
CA GLY A 164 -2.08 -4.39 19.68
C GLY A 164 -1.62 -3.16 20.46
N ASP A 165 -0.56 -2.52 19.99
CA ASP A 165 -0.03 -1.29 20.58
C ASP A 165 -0.60 -0.08 19.81
N PRO A 166 -1.45 0.74 20.42
CA PRO A 166 -2.06 1.88 19.74
C PRO A 166 -1.06 2.95 19.28
N GLU A 167 0.14 2.99 19.87
CA GLU A 167 1.20 3.91 19.45
C GLU A 167 2.03 3.38 18.26
N ARG A 168 1.81 2.12 17.86
CA ARG A 168 2.53 1.44 16.79
C ARG A 168 1.61 0.82 15.75
N VAL A 169 0.61 1.58 15.29
CA VAL A 169 -0.32 1.16 14.22
C VAL A 169 0.09 1.78 12.89
N VAL A 170 0.36 0.95 11.89
CA VAL A 170 0.71 1.34 10.53
C VAL A 170 -0.49 1.14 9.62
N LEU A 171 -0.81 2.14 8.80
CA LEU A 171 -1.78 1.98 7.72
C LEU A 171 -1.04 1.71 6.40
N ALA A 172 -1.36 0.60 5.77
CA ALA A 172 -0.75 0.19 4.51
C ALA A 172 -1.81 -0.02 3.43
N GLY A 173 -1.42 0.16 2.18
CA GLY A 173 -2.34 -0.10 1.07
C GLY A 173 -1.66 -0.23 -0.27
N PHE A 174 -2.30 -1.03 -1.13
CA PHE A 174 -1.92 -1.23 -2.51
C PHE A 174 -2.98 -0.63 -3.44
N SER A 175 -2.56 0.07 -4.51
CA SER A 175 -3.44 0.60 -5.55
C SER A 175 -4.56 1.49 -4.95
N ARG A 176 -5.85 1.10 -5.03
CA ARG A 176 -6.94 1.78 -4.31
C ARG A 176 -6.63 1.93 -2.82
N GLY A 177 -6.12 0.88 -2.18
CA GLY A 177 -5.76 0.90 -0.76
C GLY A 177 -4.67 1.94 -0.45
N SER A 178 -3.73 2.15 -1.35
CA SER A 178 -2.72 3.20 -1.25
C SER A 178 -3.34 4.61 -1.25
N ILE A 179 -4.27 4.88 -2.18
CA ILE A 179 -5.07 6.11 -2.13
C ILE A 179 -5.85 6.18 -0.81
N GLY A 180 -6.41 5.03 -0.38
CA GLY A 180 -7.17 4.88 0.87
C GLY A 180 -6.38 5.22 2.13
N CYS A 181 -5.04 5.09 2.12
CA CYS A 181 -4.20 5.52 3.23
C CYS A 181 -4.42 7.00 3.56
N HIS A 182 -4.60 7.85 2.56
CA HIS A 182 -4.92 9.26 2.76
C HIS A 182 -6.43 9.51 2.72
N TYR A 183 -7.13 9.00 1.70
CA TYR A 183 -8.55 9.26 1.52
C TYR A 183 -9.41 8.85 2.71
N ILE A 184 -9.10 7.71 3.32
CA ILE A 184 -9.77 7.20 4.53
C ILE A 184 -8.92 7.47 5.77
N GLY A 185 -7.63 7.15 5.74
CA GLY A 185 -6.75 7.22 6.91
C GLY A 185 -6.48 8.65 7.40
N LEU A 186 -6.48 9.63 6.51
CA LEU A 186 -6.34 11.05 6.83
C LEU A 186 -7.64 11.85 6.58
N HIS A 187 -8.79 11.16 6.51
CA HIS A 187 -10.07 11.77 6.19
C HIS A 187 -10.43 12.93 7.13
N ASP A 188 -10.25 12.72 8.42
CA ASP A 188 -10.46 13.71 9.48
C ASP A 188 -9.45 13.52 10.62
N GLU A 189 -9.49 14.42 11.61
CA GLU A 189 -8.59 14.38 12.76
C GLU A 189 -8.71 13.08 13.58
N ALA A 190 -9.91 12.52 13.71
CA ALA A 190 -10.12 11.31 14.50
C ALA A 190 -9.51 10.08 13.82
N MET A 191 -9.59 10.03 12.48
CA MET A 191 -8.94 8.98 11.69
C MET A 191 -7.42 9.16 11.66
N SER A 192 -6.97 10.40 11.46
CA SER A 192 -5.53 10.67 11.32
C SER A 192 -4.71 10.29 12.56
N ARG A 193 -5.31 10.35 13.75
CA ARG A 193 -4.64 10.02 15.02
C ARG A 193 -4.44 8.53 15.28
N LEU A 194 -5.01 7.66 14.44
CA LEU A 194 -4.89 6.22 14.62
C LEU A 194 -3.52 5.66 14.18
N TRP A 195 -2.78 6.42 13.36
CA TRP A 195 -1.67 5.89 12.59
C TRP A 195 -0.33 6.46 13.04
N ARG A 196 0.65 5.61 13.27
CA ARG A 196 2.05 5.95 13.52
C ARG A 196 2.81 6.20 12.22
N ALA A 197 2.51 5.45 11.17
CA ALA A 197 3.20 5.50 9.88
C ALA A 197 2.29 5.02 8.75
N PHE A 198 2.70 5.29 7.49
CA PHE A 198 1.96 4.91 6.30
C PHE A 198 2.84 4.15 5.31
N VAL A 199 2.24 3.19 4.59
CA VAL A 199 2.88 2.48 3.47
C VAL A 199 1.96 2.53 2.26
N CYS A 200 2.33 3.34 1.27
CA CYS A 200 1.57 3.58 0.05
C CYS A 200 2.27 2.93 -1.16
N HIS A 201 1.64 1.92 -1.77
CA HIS A 201 2.19 1.25 -2.95
C HIS A 201 1.32 1.42 -4.18
N SER A 202 1.92 1.81 -5.29
CA SER A 202 1.43 1.98 -6.68
C SER A 202 0.64 3.25 -6.96
N HIS A 203 -0.17 3.76 -6.08
CA HIS A 203 -0.92 5.03 -6.29
C HIS A 203 -0.77 5.96 -5.08
N PHE A 204 -1.18 7.22 -5.29
CA PHE A 204 -1.16 8.23 -4.23
C PHE A 204 -2.34 9.19 -4.39
N ASP A 205 -2.96 9.58 -3.28
CA ASP A 205 -4.10 10.49 -3.27
C ASP A 205 -3.72 11.87 -3.82
N GLY A 206 -4.54 12.42 -4.74
CA GLY A 206 -4.33 13.71 -5.39
C GLY A 206 -3.38 13.71 -6.58
N VAL A 207 -2.68 12.61 -6.90
CA VAL A 207 -1.83 12.52 -8.10
C VAL A 207 -2.69 12.45 -9.37
N VAL A 208 -3.76 11.66 -9.33
CA VAL A 208 -4.71 11.49 -10.46
C VAL A 208 -6.07 12.03 -10.07
N GLU A 209 -6.45 13.19 -10.60
CA GLU A 209 -7.72 13.88 -10.27
C GLU A 209 -8.94 13.30 -10.99
N LYS A 210 -8.72 12.43 -11.98
CA LYS A 210 -9.80 11.86 -12.81
C LYS A 210 -10.43 10.58 -12.26
N TRP A 211 -10.04 10.17 -11.05
CA TRP A 211 -10.67 9.01 -10.42
C TRP A 211 -12.16 9.27 -10.15
N PRO A 212 -13.03 8.26 -10.34
CA PRO A 212 -14.50 8.46 -10.30
C PRO A 212 -15.03 8.47 -8.85
N TYR A 213 -14.49 9.34 -8.00
CA TYR A 213 -14.99 9.52 -6.63
C TYR A 213 -14.93 10.98 -6.19
N GLN A 214 -15.81 11.35 -5.28
CA GLN A 214 -15.87 12.70 -4.71
C GLN A 214 -14.60 12.97 -3.89
N GLY A 215 -13.98 14.13 -4.10
CA GLY A 215 -12.77 14.54 -3.40
C GLY A 215 -11.48 13.93 -3.97
N ALA A 216 -11.52 13.41 -5.22
CA ALA A 216 -10.31 12.99 -5.95
C ALA A 216 -9.45 14.17 -6.41
N ASP A 217 -9.98 15.39 -6.34
CA ASP A 217 -9.29 16.62 -6.72
C ASP A 217 -8.12 16.95 -5.79
N ARG A 218 -7.14 17.70 -6.30
CA ARG A 218 -5.93 18.08 -5.57
C ARG A 218 -6.20 18.93 -4.34
N GLY A 219 -7.23 19.77 -4.35
CA GLY A 219 -7.58 20.60 -3.20
C GLY A 219 -8.00 19.74 -2.01
N SER A 220 -8.94 18.83 -2.23
CA SER A 220 -9.41 17.89 -1.22
C SER A 220 -8.29 16.95 -0.74
N ALA A 221 -7.45 16.46 -1.66
CA ALA A 221 -6.31 15.62 -1.30
C ALA A 221 -5.27 16.38 -0.46
N LEU A 222 -5.01 17.66 -0.77
CA LEU A 222 -4.11 18.50 0.00
C LEU A 222 -4.60 18.73 1.43
N GLU A 223 -5.91 18.91 1.62
CA GLU A 223 -6.48 19.03 2.97
C GLU A 223 -6.26 17.77 3.80
N ARG A 224 -6.39 16.60 3.20
CA ARG A 224 -6.07 15.32 3.86
C ARG A 224 -4.58 15.21 4.15
N LEU A 225 -3.73 15.49 3.15
CA LEU A 225 -2.27 15.43 3.27
C LEU A 225 -1.73 16.28 4.43
N ARG A 226 -2.30 17.47 4.68
CA ARG A 226 -1.90 18.34 5.80
C ARG A 226 -2.04 17.66 7.17
N ARG A 227 -2.91 16.65 7.29
CA ARG A 227 -3.07 15.87 8.52
C ARG A 227 -2.02 14.78 8.68
N LEU A 228 -1.13 14.58 7.70
CA LEU A 228 -0.02 13.63 7.83
C LEU A 228 0.94 14.04 8.96
N GLY A 229 1.26 15.33 9.08
CA GLY A 229 2.24 15.82 10.04
C GLY A 229 3.64 15.25 9.77
N ASP A 230 4.38 14.95 10.84
CA ASP A 230 5.75 14.43 10.77
C ASP A 230 5.82 12.90 10.70
N ARG A 231 4.70 12.23 10.45
CA ARG A 231 4.67 10.77 10.42
C ARG A 231 5.40 10.22 9.20
N PRO A 232 6.25 9.19 9.40
CA PRO A 232 6.98 8.59 8.31
C PRO A 232 6.04 7.90 7.32
N GLU A 233 6.33 8.06 6.04
CA GLU A 233 5.58 7.48 4.95
C GLU A 233 6.49 6.85 3.91
N TRP A 234 6.28 5.55 3.65
CA TRP A 234 6.88 4.83 2.56
C TRP A 234 5.99 4.93 1.33
N ILE A 235 6.57 5.41 0.24
CA ILE A 235 5.89 5.57 -1.04
C ILE A 235 6.66 4.78 -2.09
N SER A 236 6.01 3.77 -2.68
CA SER A 236 6.62 2.96 -3.73
C SER A 236 5.70 2.83 -4.93
N HIS A 237 6.29 2.70 -6.12
CA HIS A 237 5.53 2.58 -7.36
C HIS A 237 6.31 1.77 -8.39
N GLU A 238 5.63 0.93 -9.16
CA GLU A 238 6.18 0.24 -10.32
C GLU A 238 6.75 1.24 -11.32
N GLY A 239 7.98 1.05 -11.72
CA GLY A 239 8.68 1.90 -12.71
C GLY A 239 9.10 3.28 -12.21
N GLY A 240 8.61 3.75 -11.04
CA GLY A 240 9.08 5.02 -10.48
C GLY A 240 8.06 5.85 -9.71
N THR A 241 8.55 6.71 -8.83
CA THR A 241 7.78 7.57 -7.92
C THR A 241 7.67 9.03 -8.39
N GLY A 242 8.27 9.37 -9.53
CA GLY A 242 8.43 10.77 -9.97
C GLY A 242 7.13 11.58 -10.09
N GLN A 243 5.99 10.95 -10.44
CA GLN A 243 4.71 11.66 -10.46
C GLN A 243 4.27 12.09 -9.06
N THR A 244 4.40 11.19 -8.08
CA THR A 244 4.07 11.47 -6.68
C THR A 244 5.04 12.48 -6.08
N GLU A 245 6.35 12.35 -6.35
CA GLU A 245 7.36 13.32 -5.90
C GLU A 245 7.07 14.73 -6.43
N ASN A 246 6.75 14.86 -7.72
CA ASN A 246 6.41 16.15 -8.34
C ASN A 246 5.11 16.74 -7.74
N TYR A 247 4.11 15.89 -7.50
CA TYR A 247 2.87 16.31 -6.84
C TYR A 247 3.17 16.84 -5.42
N LEU A 248 3.85 16.07 -4.59
CA LEU A 248 4.16 16.43 -3.20
C LEU A 248 5.04 17.70 -3.13
N LYS A 249 6.04 17.83 -4.00
CA LYS A 249 6.83 19.05 -4.12
C LYS A 249 5.96 20.27 -4.44
N GLY A 250 4.97 20.10 -5.30
CA GLY A 250 4.03 21.17 -5.68
C GLY A 250 3.07 21.58 -4.56
N THR A 251 2.83 20.73 -3.55
CA THR A 251 1.94 21.03 -2.43
C THR A 251 2.55 21.97 -1.39
N GLY A 252 3.87 22.04 -1.31
CA GLY A 252 4.60 22.75 -0.25
C GLY A 252 4.50 22.12 1.14
N VAL A 253 3.80 21.01 1.30
CA VAL A 253 3.75 20.26 2.56
C VAL A 253 5.09 19.57 2.78
N LYS A 254 5.62 19.68 4.00
CA LYS A 254 6.79 18.93 4.43
C LYS A 254 6.36 17.62 5.07
N GLY A 255 7.04 16.52 4.77
CA GLY A 255 6.76 15.21 5.34
C GLY A 255 8.04 14.36 5.38
N ASP A 256 8.03 13.31 6.17
CA ASP A 256 9.08 12.31 6.25
C ASP A 256 8.79 11.19 5.22
N TRP A 257 9.10 11.47 3.95
CA TRP A 257 8.81 10.57 2.83
C TRP A 257 10.02 9.74 2.40
N THR A 258 9.82 8.45 2.27
CA THR A 258 10.78 7.51 1.67
C THR A 258 10.24 7.03 0.32
N PHE A 259 10.87 7.49 -0.77
CA PHE A 259 10.49 7.11 -2.13
C PHE A 259 11.28 5.90 -2.62
N VAL A 260 10.58 4.92 -3.21
CA VAL A 260 11.17 3.70 -3.75
C VAL A 260 10.56 3.33 -5.09
N ALA A 261 11.35 3.50 -6.15
CA ALA A 261 11.01 2.98 -7.46
C ALA A 261 11.14 1.45 -7.45
N MET A 262 10.04 0.75 -7.75
CA MET A 262 10.08 -0.70 -7.93
C MET A 262 10.69 -1.05 -9.28
N PRO A 263 11.72 -1.92 -9.34
CA PRO A 263 12.39 -2.24 -10.60
C PRO A 263 11.62 -3.30 -11.43
N TYR A 264 10.31 -3.34 -11.32
CA TYR A 264 9.43 -4.31 -11.99
C TYR A 264 8.26 -3.58 -12.66
N ARG A 265 7.74 -4.21 -13.74
CA ARG A 265 6.61 -3.68 -14.52
C ARG A 265 5.22 -3.99 -13.92
N ASN A 266 5.17 -4.84 -12.90
CA ASN A 266 3.94 -5.39 -12.38
C ASN A 266 3.22 -4.44 -11.44
N HIS A 267 1.94 -4.18 -11.69
CA HIS A 267 1.04 -3.50 -10.78
C HIS A 267 0.48 -4.50 -9.77
N THR A 268 1.26 -4.80 -8.74
CA THR A 268 0.94 -5.83 -7.75
C THR A 268 1.67 -5.58 -6.43
N ASP A 269 1.05 -5.94 -5.32
CA ASP A 269 1.68 -6.01 -4.00
C ASP A 269 2.44 -7.34 -3.77
N ALA A 270 2.36 -8.29 -4.70
CA ALA A 270 2.99 -9.62 -4.57
C ALA A 270 4.53 -9.59 -4.51
N TRP A 271 5.16 -8.45 -4.79
CA TRP A 271 6.59 -8.26 -4.63
C TRP A 271 7.06 -8.43 -3.17
N VAL A 272 6.21 -8.11 -2.19
CA VAL A 272 6.54 -8.27 -0.76
C VAL A 272 6.72 -9.73 -0.34
N LEU A 273 6.27 -10.68 -1.16
CA LEU A 273 6.41 -12.11 -0.92
C LEU A 273 7.71 -12.69 -1.48
N ARG A 274 8.57 -11.85 -2.10
CA ARG A 274 9.79 -12.26 -2.79
C ARG A 274 11.04 -11.72 -2.10
N PRO A 275 12.17 -12.46 -2.11
CA PRO A 275 13.41 -12.04 -1.47
C PRO A 275 14.16 -11.00 -2.30
N ILE A 276 13.55 -9.83 -2.50
CA ILE A 276 14.12 -8.71 -3.25
C ILE A 276 14.64 -7.60 -2.33
N PRO A 277 15.58 -6.77 -2.79
CA PRO A 277 16.15 -5.68 -1.98
C PRO A 277 15.11 -4.69 -1.46
N GLU A 278 14.09 -4.38 -2.25
CA GLU A 278 13.03 -3.43 -1.87
C GLU A 278 12.22 -3.93 -0.67
N ARG A 279 11.95 -5.25 -0.58
CA ARG A 279 11.32 -5.84 0.61
C ARG A 279 12.21 -5.70 1.84
N ALA A 280 13.50 -5.93 1.71
CA ALA A 280 14.44 -5.78 2.82
C ALA A 280 14.52 -4.32 3.29
N ARG A 281 14.53 -3.36 2.35
CA ARG A 281 14.48 -1.92 2.65
C ARG A 281 13.18 -1.53 3.37
N LEU A 282 12.03 -2.03 2.90
CA LEU A 282 10.73 -1.77 3.55
C LEU A 282 10.71 -2.27 5.00
N ARG A 283 11.24 -3.46 5.25
CA ARG A 283 11.33 -4.03 6.62
C ARG A 283 12.25 -3.22 7.53
N ALA A 284 13.40 -2.79 7.03
CA ALA A 284 14.32 -1.92 7.77
C ALA A 284 13.66 -0.58 8.09
N TRP A 285 13.03 0.06 7.09
CA TRP A 285 12.28 1.30 7.26
C TRP A 285 11.16 1.16 8.30
N LEU A 286 10.38 0.08 8.24
CA LEU A 286 9.29 -0.18 9.17
C LEU A 286 9.80 -0.32 10.62
N THR A 287 10.95 -0.96 10.81
CA THR A 287 11.58 -1.08 12.14
C THR A 287 11.94 0.30 12.71
N GLU A 288 12.44 1.23 11.89
CA GLU A 288 12.75 2.60 12.33
C GLU A 288 11.48 3.43 12.57
N ALA A 289 10.49 3.34 11.69
CA ALA A 289 9.23 4.08 11.78
C ALA A 289 8.41 3.74 13.04
N LEU A 290 8.66 2.57 13.64
CA LEU A 290 7.96 2.07 14.82
C LEU A 290 8.73 2.26 16.14
N LYS A 291 9.88 2.90 16.11
CA LYS A 291 10.58 3.33 17.32
C LYS A 291 9.93 4.58 17.89
#